data_3972075cdca58d866886f1b54094f2be
#
_entry.id   3972075cdca58d866886f1b54094f2be
#
_cell.length_a   1.000
_cell.length_b   1.000
_cell.length_c   1.000
_cell.angle_alpha   90.00
_cell.angle_beta   90.00
_cell.angle_gamma   90.00
#
_symmetry.space_group_name_H-M   'P 1'
#
loop_
_entity.id
_entity.type
_entity.pdbx_description
1 polymer ?
#
loop_
_entity_poly.entity_id
_entity_poly.type
_entity_poly.pdbx_seq_one_letter_code
_entity_poly.pdbx_strand_id
1 'polypeptide(L)'
;MARNPALLDRPRSPATPPPLDWQTLGDAFEAACLLRCTAPPAGARPTTTLPSHAPGVEFNREDAAQRMRQLLARLDIPVTQEVTFGGLRRRYELHRLWVPPEHRSAYARLVDAGWWQGRRELLGGPVPGASPARRRWTSRLAAAAWRSALLAGGRHVRRHILGIRLTDRELAAVLIRSAAVLDVPAVLRPGTGCFLVSVADGPDRERILRSASTEPARGAVPEPARGAVPEPARGAVPEPARRPPTERGSTPHPPRY
;
A
#
# COMPACT_ATOMS: atom_id res chain seq x y z
N MET A 1 -45.46 -43.99 -5.06
CA MET A 1 -44.12 -43.70 -5.54
C MET A 1 -43.76 -42.29 -5.10
N ALA A 2 -43.02 -42.15 -4.00
CA ALA A 2 -42.60 -40.87 -3.43
C ALA A 2 -41.29 -40.40 -4.09
N ARG A 3 -41.31 -39.23 -4.75
CA ARG A 3 -40.12 -38.59 -5.31
C ARG A 3 -39.28 -38.00 -4.19
N ASN A 4 -38.06 -38.50 -4.02
CA ASN A 4 -37.04 -37.89 -3.17
C ASN A 4 -36.79 -36.45 -3.59
N PRO A 5 -36.90 -35.42 -2.70
CA PRO A 5 -36.42 -34.10 -3.00
C PRO A 5 -34.90 -34.11 -3.10
N ALA A 6 -34.39 -33.61 -4.20
CA ALA A 6 -32.99 -33.43 -4.47
C ALA A 6 -32.30 -32.76 -3.28
N LEU A 7 -31.24 -33.38 -2.80
CA LEU A 7 -30.28 -32.82 -1.86
C LEU A 7 -29.80 -31.48 -2.44
N LEU A 8 -30.30 -30.42 -1.84
CA LEU A 8 -29.82 -29.06 -2.11
C LEU A 8 -28.29 -29.06 -1.91
N ASP A 9 -27.58 -28.86 -2.99
CA ASP A 9 -26.13 -28.63 -2.96
C ASP A 9 -25.84 -27.56 -1.89
N ARG A 10 -25.30 -28.02 -0.77
CA ARG A 10 -24.74 -27.09 0.22
C ARG A 10 -23.67 -26.28 -0.50
N PRO A 11 -23.73 -24.93 -0.44
CA PRO A 11 -22.66 -24.13 -0.97
C PRO A 11 -21.35 -24.64 -0.33
N ARG A 12 -20.43 -25.13 -1.18
CA ARG A 12 -19.10 -25.56 -0.74
C ARG A 12 -18.51 -24.41 0.06
N SER A 13 -18.27 -24.64 1.34
CA SER A 13 -17.49 -23.70 2.15
C SER A 13 -16.23 -23.35 1.37
N PRO A 14 -15.90 -22.06 1.23
CA PRO A 14 -14.70 -21.65 0.49
C PRO A 14 -13.52 -22.45 1.05
N ALA A 15 -12.88 -23.24 0.18
CA ALA A 15 -11.76 -24.08 0.56
C ALA A 15 -10.72 -23.20 1.25
N THR A 16 -10.36 -23.54 2.48
CA THR A 16 -9.32 -22.84 3.23
C THR A 16 -8.05 -22.86 2.37
N PRO A 17 -7.45 -21.70 2.03
CA PRO A 17 -6.28 -21.67 1.20
C PRO A 17 -5.15 -22.50 1.85
N PRO A 18 -4.30 -23.17 1.05
CA PRO A 18 -3.21 -23.97 1.58
C PRO A 18 -2.28 -23.11 2.46
N PRO A 19 -1.66 -23.70 3.48
CA PRO A 19 -0.75 -22.95 4.36
C PRO A 19 0.43 -22.41 3.56
N LEU A 20 0.71 -21.13 3.73
CA LEU A 20 1.89 -20.48 3.19
C LEU A 20 3.11 -20.80 4.06
N ASP A 21 4.28 -20.93 3.45
CA ASP A 21 5.52 -20.92 4.21
C ASP A 21 5.69 -19.57 4.95
N TRP A 22 6.49 -19.55 6.00
CA TRP A 22 6.60 -18.37 6.87
C TRP A 22 7.09 -17.12 6.15
N GLN A 23 7.94 -17.25 5.14
CA GLN A 23 8.47 -16.09 4.41
C GLN A 23 7.41 -15.51 3.51
N THR A 24 6.78 -16.34 2.70
CA THR A 24 5.64 -15.96 1.84
C THR A 24 4.50 -15.39 2.67
N LEU A 25 4.20 -16.01 3.84
CA LEU A 25 3.19 -15.51 4.77
C LEU A 25 3.52 -14.10 5.26
N GLY A 26 4.77 -13.82 5.62
CA GLY A 26 5.18 -12.51 6.10
C GLY A 26 4.98 -11.42 5.04
N ASP A 27 5.43 -11.66 3.81
CA ASP A 27 5.33 -10.72 2.70
C ASP A 27 3.85 -10.54 2.26
N ALA A 28 3.10 -11.63 2.14
CA ALA A 28 1.68 -11.60 1.76
C ALA A 28 0.79 -10.92 2.83
N PHE A 29 1.08 -11.16 4.11
CA PHE A 29 0.37 -10.53 5.21
C PHE A 29 0.64 -9.02 5.27
N GLU A 30 1.90 -8.60 5.09
CA GLU A 30 2.25 -7.18 5.05
C GLU A 30 1.56 -6.46 3.87
N ALA A 31 1.55 -7.09 2.68
CA ALA A 31 0.83 -6.58 1.52
C ALA A 31 -0.67 -6.44 1.79
N ALA A 32 -1.29 -7.44 2.43
CA ALA A 32 -2.69 -7.40 2.83
C ALA A 32 -2.99 -6.28 3.84
N CYS A 33 -2.10 -6.05 4.81
CA CYS A 33 -2.23 -4.95 5.77
C CYS A 33 -2.14 -3.58 5.07
N LEU A 34 -1.22 -3.40 4.11
CA LEU A 34 -1.12 -2.16 3.31
C LEU A 34 -2.42 -1.88 2.57
N LEU A 35 -3.00 -2.88 1.90
CA LEU A 35 -4.28 -2.75 1.20
C LEU A 35 -5.42 -2.33 2.13
N ARG A 36 -5.51 -2.93 3.30
CA ARG A 36 -6.55 -2.62 4.28
C ARG A 36 -6.41 -1.23 4.89
N CYS A 37 -5.19 -0.66 4.89
CA CYS A 37 -4.99 0.73 5.27
C CYS A 37 -5.55 1.72 4.24
N THR A 38 -5.61 1.34 2.96
CA THR A 38 -6.09 2.20 1.86
C THR A 38 -7.55 1.99 1.53
N ALA A 39 -8.18 0.93 2.07
CA ALA A 39 -9.58 0.62 1.81
C ALA A 39 -10.49 1.80 2.20
N PRO A 40 -11.42 2.21 1.34
CA PRO A 40 -12.42 3.22 1.70
C PRO A 40 -13.27 2.73 2.87
N PRO A 41 -13.83 3.63 3.69
CA PRO A 41 -14.72 3.25 4.79
C PRO A 41 -15.92 2.47 4.24
N ALA A 42 -16.34 1.44 4.98
CA ALA A 42 -17.51 0.65 4.63
C ALA A 42 -18.72 1.57 4.45
N GLY A 43 -19.35 1.55 3.26
CA GLY A 43 -20.46 2.43 2.90
C GLY A 43 -20.08 3.70 2.13
N ALA A 44 -18.80 3.99 1.90
CA ALA A 44 -18.42 5.02 0.95
C ALA A 44 -18.85 4.60 -0.46
N ARG A 45 -19.73 5.40 -1.09
CA ARG A 45 -20.03 5.21 -2.51
C ARG A 45 -18.75 5.40 -3.31
N PRO A 46 -18.42 4.50 -4.24
CA PRO A 46 -17.30 4.72 -5.14
C PRO A 46 -17.59 6.00 -5.93
N THR A 47 -16.86 7.07 -5.62
CA THR A 47 -17.05 8.40 -6.21
C THR A 47 -16.48 8.52 -7.62
N THR A 48 -15.89 7.47 -8.13
CA THR A 48 -15.38 7.45 -9.50
C THR A 48 -15.65 6.07 -10.07
N THR A 49 -16.35 6.03 -11.18
CA THR A 49 -16.50 4.88 -12.07
C THR A 49 -15.11 4.56 -12.65
N LEU A 50 -14.24 3.97 -11.84
CA LEU A 50 -13.09 3.27 -12.38
C LEU A 50 -13.64 2.08 -13.15
N PRO A 51 -13.21 1.85 -14.40
CA PRO A 51 -13.63 0.69 -15.15
C PRO A 51 -13.36 -0.56 -14.29
N SER A 52 -14.40 -1.33 -14.06
CA SER A 52 -14.51 -2.48 -13.14
C SER A 52 -13.49 -3.60 -13.38
N HIS A 53 -12.44 -3.40 -14.18
CA HIS A 53 -11.58 -4.47 -14.69
C HIS A 53 -10.10 -4.33 -14.35
N ALA A 54 -9.70 -3.31 -13.58
CA ALA A 54 -8.29 -3.16 -13.23
C ALA A 54 -8.14 -3.08 -11.71
N PRO A 55 -7.66 -4.14 -11.03
CA PRO A 55 -7.27 -4.06 -9.63
C PRO A 55 -5.98 -3.22 -9.54
N GLY A 56 -6.17 -1.92 -9.52
CA GLY A 56 -5.14 -0.97 -9.15
C GLY A 56 -5.24 -0.70 -7.67
N VAL A 57 -4.10 -0.71 -6.99
CA VAL A 57 -4.00 -0.25 -5.61
C VAL A 57 -3.47 1.16 -5.62
N GLU A 58 -4.13 2.07 -4.92
CA GLU A 58 -3.76 3.47 -4.87
C GLU A 58 -3.18 3.84 -3.50
N PHE A 59 -2.04 4.50 -3.50
CA PHE A 59 -1.40 5.05 -2.31
C PHE A 59 -1.19 6.55 -2.50
N ASN A 60 -1.45 7.31 -1.44
CA ASN A 60 -1.17 8.74 -1.39
C ASN A 60 0.25 9.04 -0.84
N ARG A 61 1.08 8.02 -0.72
CA ARG A 61 2.46 8.10 -0.23
C ARG A 61 3.34 7.17 -1.04
N GLU A 62 4.45 7.71 -1.51
CA GLU A 62 5.43 6.98 -2.32
C GLU A 62 6.03 5.80 -1.54
N ASP A 63 6.40 6.01 -0.28
CA ASP A 63 7.01 4.96 0.57
C ASP A 63 6.09 3.74 0.75
N ALA A 64 4.77 3.95 0.84
CA ALA A 64 3.79 2.86 0.89
C ALA A 64 3.70 2.10 -0.45
N ALA A 65 3.66 2.84 -1.57
CA ALA A 65 3.63 2.25 -2.90
C ALA A 65 4.92 1.47 -3.20
N GLN A 66 6.06 2.04 -2.87
CA GLN A 66 7.36 1.38 -3.03
C GLN A 66 7.45 0.10 -2.19
N ARG A 67 6.98 0.16 -0.93
CA ARG A 67 6.93 -1.03 -0.08
C ARG A 67 6.04 -2.12 -0.68
N MET A 68 4.86 -1.77 -1.17
CA MET A 68 3.96 -2.72 -1.82
C MET A 68 4.62 -3.38 -3.04
N ARG A 69 5.31 -2.60 -3.89
CA ARG A 69 6.06 -3.13 -5.05
C ARG A 69 7.12 -4.14 -4.63
N GLN A 70 7.91 -3.83 -3.57
CA GLN A 70 8.93 -4.73 -3.05
C GLN A 70 8.33 -6.05 -2.58
N LEU A 71 7.21 -6.00 -1.87
CA LEU A 71 6.52 -7.20 -1.38
C LEU A 71 6.00 -8.05 -2.55
N LEU A 72 5.34 -7.42 -3.53
CA LEU A 72 4.81 -8.12 -4.69
C LEU A 72 5.91 -8.72 -5.56
N ALA A 73 7.05 -8.03 -5.72
CA ALA A 73 8.22 -8.59 -6.39
C ALA A 73 8.77 -9.84 -5.69
N ARG A 74 8.76 -9.89 -4.35
CA ARG A 74 9.15 -11.07 -3.57
C ARG A 74 8.15 -12.22 -3.66
N LEU A 75 6.91 -11.92 -4.00
CA LEU A 75 5.83 -12.89 -4.22
C LEU A 75 5.69 -13.29 -5.69
N ASP A 76 6.67 -12.91 -6.53
CA ASP A 76 6.67 -13.15 -7.99
C ASP A 76 5.44 -12.58 -8.72
N ILE A 77 4.89 -11.48 -8.18
CA ILE A 77 3.77 -10.74 -8.79
C ILE A 77 4.32 -9.47 -9.46
N PRO A 78 4.40 -9.40 -10.79
CA PRO A 78 4.81 -8.21 -11.49
C PRO A 78 3.78 -7.08 -11.32
N VAL A 79 4.27 -5.84 -11.22
CA VAL A 79 3.42 -4.66 -11.13
C VAL A 79 4.01 -3.51 -11.93
N THR A 80 3.14 -2.71 -12.52
CA THR A 80 3.51 -1.41 -13.09
C THR A 80 3.02 -0.30 -12.17
N GLN A 81 3.77 0.80 -12.09
CA GLN A 81 3.42 1.97 -11.29
C GLN A 81 3.14 3.16 -12.20
N GLU A 82 2.04 3.84 -11.92
CA GLU A 82 1.67 5.11 -12.50
C GLU A 82 1.58 6.14 -11.38
N VAL A 83 2.08 7.35 -11.64
CA VAL A 83 1.94 8.47 -10.71
C VAL A 83 1.01 9.49 -11.34
N THR A 84 -0.07 9.81 -10.65
CA THR A 84 -1.03 10.81 -11.07
C THR A 84 -1.15 11.89 -10.00
N PHE A 85 -1.63 13.08 -10.38
CA PHE A 85 -1.82 14.18 -9.45
C PHE A 85 -3.31 14.36 -9.20
N GLY A 86 -3.70 14.31 -7.92
CA GLY A 86 -5.07 14.53 -7.48
C GLY A 86 -5.22 15.84 -6.70
N GLY A 87 -6.49 16.23 -6.46
CA GLY A 87 -6.86 17.34 -5.60
C GLY A 87 -7.02 18.69 -6.30
N LEU A 88 -8.17 19.35 -6.06
CA LEU A 88 -8.50 20.66 -6.62
C LEU A 88 -7.79 21.81 -5.89
N ARG A 89 -7.67 21.71 -4.56
CA ARG A 89 -7.10 22.78 -3.72
C ARG A 89 -5.68 22.50 -3.24
N ARG A 90 -5.32 21.23 -3.04
CA ARG A 90 -3.96 20.80 -2.72
C ARG A 90 -3.61 19.66 -3.65
N ARG A 91 -2.60 19.85 -4.45
CA ARG A 91 -2.04 18.77 -5.27
C ARG A 91 -1.39 17.75 -4.34
N TYR A 92 -1.73 16.50 -4.53
CA TYR A 92 -1.09 15.35 -3.91
C TYR A 92 -0.79 14.32 -4.99
N GLU A 93 0.29 13.60 -4.80
CA GLU A 93 0.65 12.49 -5.66
C GLU A 93 -0.17 11.26 -5.29
N LEU A 94 -0.66 10.58 -6.30
CA LEU A 94 -1.37 9.32 -6.17
C LEU A 94 -0.59 8.27 -6.95
N HIS A 95 -0.01 7.33 -6.20
CA HIS A 95 0.76 6.23 -6.74
C HIS A 95 -0.17 5.04 -6.95
N ARG A 96 -0.42 4.71 -8.21
CA ARG A 96 -1.30 3.61 -8.61
C ARG A 96 -0.46 2.43 -9.07
N LEU A 97 -0.69 1.26 -8.47
CA LEU A 97 -0.02 0.02 -8.83
C LEU A 97 -1.00 -0.88 -9.58
N TRP A 98 -0.60 -1.34 -10.75
CA TRP A 98 -1.39 -2.21 -11.62
C TRP A 98 -0.79 -3.61 -11.66
N VAL A 99 -1.63 -4.63 -11.38
CA VAL A 99 -1.27 -6.03 -11.54
C VAL A 99 -1.77 -6.50 -12.90
N PRO A 100 -0.90 -7.06 -13.76
CA PRO A 100 -1.29 -7.59 -15.06
C PRO A 100 -2.40 -8.65 -14.95
N PRO A 101 -3.31 -8.74 -15.93
CA PRO A 101 -4.49 -9.60 -15.88
C PRO A 101 -4.18 -11.06 -15.53
N GLU A 102 -3.12 -11.61 -16.10
CA GLU A 102 -2.65 -12.98 -15.90
C GLU A 102 -2.20 -13.28 -14.46
N HIS A 103 -1.75 -12.26 -13.71
CA HIS A 103 -1.30 -12.41 -12.32
C HIS A 103 -2.36 -12.08 -11.27
N ARG A 104 -3.53 -11.56 -11.66
CA ARG A 104 -4.57 -11.08 -10.72
C ARG A 104 -5.11 -12.17 -9.81
N SER A 105 -5.31 -13.38 -10.35
CA SER A 105 -5.81 -14.49 -9.54
C SER A 105 -4.79 -14.99 -8.51
N ALA A 106 -3.50 -15.00 -8.87
CA ALA A 106 -2.43 -15.34 -7.95
C ALA A 106 -2.27 -14.27 -6.86
N TYR A 107 -2.28 -12.99 -7.26
CA TYR A 107 -2.27 -11.84 -6.36
C TYR A 107 -3.41 -11.90 -5.33
N ALA A 108 -4.65 -12.04 -5.77
CA ALA A 108 -5.80 -12.10 -4.89
C ALA A 108 -5.69 -13.25 -3.88
N ARG A 109 -5.35 -14.46 -4.35
CA ARG A 109 -5.17 -15.63 -3.48
C ARG A 109 -4.08 -15.44 -2.44
N LEU A 110 -2.92 -14.88 -2.83
CA LEU A 110 -1.79 -14.64 -1.91
C LEU A 110 -2.14 -13.61 -0.85
N VAL A 111 -2.76 -12.50 -1.23
CA VAL A 111 -3.17 -11.44 -0.30
C VAL A 111 -4.25 -11.95 0.66
N ASP A 112 -5.25 -12.67 0.16
CA ASP A 112 -6.30 -13.25 1.01
C ASP A 112 -5.73 -14.31 1.96
N ALA A 113 -4.92 -15.24 1.46
CA ALA A 113 -4.26 -16.24 2.29
C ALA A 113 -3.35 -15.60 3.34
N GLY A 114 -2.55 -14.61 2.95
CA GLY A 114 -1.69 -13.85 3.84
C GLY A 114 -2.49 -13.19 4.97
N TRP A 115 -3.60 -12.52 4.63
CA TRP A 115 -4.47 -11.90 5.62
C TRP A 115 -5.04 -12.92 6.60
N TRP A 116 -5.69 -13.97 6.10
CA TRP A 116 -6.35 -14.96 6.94
C TRP A 116 -5.39 -15.70 7.86
N GLN A 117 -4.24 -16.13 7.34
CA GLN A 117 -3.25 -16.87 8.12
C GLN A 117 -2.52 -15.98 9.12
N GLY A 118 -2.06 -14.78 8.69
CA GLY A 118 -1.37 -13.84 9.56
C GLY A 118 -2.27 -13.31 10.68
N ARG A 119 -3.52 -12.95 10.35
CA ARG A 119 -4.53 -12.56 11.32
C ARG A 119 -4.80 -13.67 12.34
N ARG A 120 -4.97 -14.92 11.89
CA ARG A 120 -5.19 -16.06 12.78
C ARG A 120 -4.02 -16.30 13.71
N GLU A 121 -2.78 -16.18 13.21
CA GLU A 121 -1.57 -16.34 14.03
C GLU A 121 -1.48 -15.26 15.11
N LEU A 122 -1.84 -14.02 14.80
CA LEU A 122 -1.79 -12.91 15.76
C LEU A 122 -2.95 -12.93 16.75
N LEU A 123 -4.19 -13.15 16.29
CA LEU A 123 -5.38 -13.11 17.15
C LEU A 123 -5.59 -14.39 17.94
N GLY A 124 -5.06 -15.53 17.50
CA GLY A 124 -5.20 -16.83 18.19
C GLY A 124 -4.55 -16.88 19.57
N GLY A 125 -3.82 -15.85 19.97
CA GLY A 125 -3.20 -15.75 21.27
C GLY A 125 -1.85 -16.48 21.38
N PRO A 126 -1.18 -16.38 22.55
CA PRO A 126 0.05 -17.11 22.80
C PRO A 126 -0.25 -18.60 22.87
N VAL A 127 0.46 -19.37 22.06
CA VAL A 127 0.39 -20.85 22.12
C VAL A 127 1.30 -21.32 23.24
N PRO A 128 0.77 -21.99 24.29
CA PRO A 128 1.59 -22.58 25.32
C PRO A 128 2.64 -23.53 24.70
N GLY A 129 3.90 -23.41 25.11
CA GLY A 129 4.97 -24.23 24.56
C GLY A 129 5.41 -23.88 23.14
N ALA A 130 5.00 -22.72 22.59
CA ALA A 130 5.44 -22.28 21.28
C ALA A 130 6.97 -22.23 21.18
N SER A 131 7.53 -22.77 20.08
CA SER A 131 8.96 -22.77 19.82
C SER A 131 9.52 -21.34 19.72
N PRO A 132 10.81 -21.12 20.03
CA PRO A 132 11.45 -19.81 19.83
C PRO A 132 11.34 -19.31 18.40
N ALA A 133 11.36 -20.20 17.41
CA ALA A 133 11.18 -19.86 16.01
C ALA A 133 9.76 -19.30 15.76
N ARG A 134 8.72 -19.96 16.26
CA ARG A 134 7.35 -19.45 16.11
C ARG A 134 7.17 -18.09 16.77
N ARG A 135 7.68 -17.89 17.99
CA ARG A 135 7.64 -16.58 18.66
C ARG A 135 8.30 -15.48 17.84
N ARG A 136 9.47 -15.75 17.25
CA ARG A 136 10.14 -14.78 16.36
C ARG A 136 9.28 -14.44 15.14
N TRP A 137 8.62 -15.44 14.54
CA TRP A 137 7.74 -15.20 13.39
C TRP A 137 6.48 -14.40 13.77
N THR A 138 5.86 -14.70 14.89
CA THR A 138 4.71 -13.91 15.39
C THR A 138 5.12 -12.45 15.63
N SER A 139 6.32 -12.20 16.19
CA SER A 139 6.87 -10.84 16.34
C SER A 139 7.14 -10.17 15.00
N ARG A 140 7.61 -10.90 13.97
CA ARG A 140 7.76 -10.36 12.59
C ARG A 140 6.43 -9.98 11.96
N LEU A 141 5.40 -10.81 12.10
CA LEU A 141 4.05 -10.48 11.62
C LEU A 141 3.51 -9.23 12.34
N ALA A 142 3.71 -9.13 13.65
CA ALA A 142 3.34 -7.96 14.43
C ALA A 142 4.05 -6.69 13.94
N ALA A 143 5.34 -6.76 13.67
CA ALA A 143 6.13 -5.68 13.10
C ALA A 143 5.66 -5.29 11.69
N ALA A 144 5.32 -6.27 10.84
CA ALA A 144 4.79 -6.06 9.50
C ALA A 144 3.45 -5.30 9.53
N ALA A 145 2.53 -5.68 10.42
CA ALA A 145 1.25 -4.96 10.60
C ALA A 145 1.49 -3.49 10.98
N TRP A 146 2.37 -3.21 11.95
CA TRP A 146 2.69 -1.84 12.35
C TRP A 146 3.40 -1.06 11.26
N ARG A 147 4.32 -1.69 10.51
CA ARG A 147 4.99 -1.05 9.36
C ARG A 147 3.98 -0.61 8.31
N SER A 148 3.06 -1.49 7.93
CA SER A 148 1.98 -1.17 6.98
C SER A 148 1.13 0.01 7.47
N ALA A 149 0.74 -0.01 8.74
CA ALA A 149 -0.07 1.05 9.32
C ALA A 149 0.68 2.39 9.42
N LEU A 150 1.98 2.39 9.68
CA LEU A 150 2.81 3.59 9.70
C LEU A 150 3.04 4.16 8.29
N LEU A 151 3.11 3.30 7.27
CA LEU A 151 3.30 3.69 5.88
C LEU A 151 2.00 4.19 5.24
N ALA A 152 0.91 3.46 5.36
CA ALA A 152 -0.32 3.69 4.60
C ALA A 152 -1.50 4.17 5.45
N GLY A 153 -1.48 3.98 6.76
CA GLY A 153 -2.54 4.45 7.67
C GLY A 153 -2.53 5.95 7.87
N GLY A 154 -3.69 6.51 8.23
CA GLY A 154 -3.82 7.92 8.58
C GLY A 154 -3.11 8.22 9.91
N ARG A 155 -1.99 8.93 9.87
CA ARG A 155 -1.26 9.32 11.08
C ARG A 155 -2.03 10.40 11.85
N HIS A 156 -2.16 10.18 13.14
CA HIS A 156 -2.67 11.15 14.09
C HIS A 156 -1.60 11.40 15.16
N VAL A 157 -0.71 12.34 14.87
CA VAL A 157 0.35 12.69 15.82
C VAL A 157 -0.17 13.81 16.73
N ARG A 158 -0.32 13.49 18.01
CA ARG A 158 -0.48 14.48 19.07
C ARG A 158 0.80 14.48 19.93
N ARG A 159 1.01 15.55 20.70
CA ARG A 159 2.25 15.82 21.45
C ARG A 159 2.74 14.65 22.33
N HIS A 160 1.85 13.72 22.70
CA HIS A 160 2.16 12.61 23.61
C HIS A 160 1.63 11.25 23.12
N ILE A 161 1.27 11.12 21.85
CA ILE A 161 0.63 9.91 21.35
C ILE A 161 1.04 9.67 19.88
N LEU A 162 1.49 8.46 19.57
CA LEU A 162 1.49 7.95 18.21
C LEU A 162 0.12 7.33 17.94
N GLY A 163 -0.67 7.94 17.07
CA GLY A 163 -1.98 7.44 16.69
C GLY A 163 -2.06 7.04 15.22
N ILE A 164 -2.74 5.94 14.93
CA ILE A 164 -3.05 5.48 13.58
C ILE A 164 -4.56 5.44 13.42
N ARG A 165 -5.07 6.11 12.38
CA ARG A 165 -6.48 6.05 11.99
C ARG A 165 -6.67 5.00 10.91
N LEU A 166 -7.64 4.13 11.11
CA LEU A 166 -7.98 3.04 10.20
C LEU A 166 -9.49 3.03 9.99
N THR A 167 -9.93 2.66 8.80
CA THR A 167 -11.34 2.39 8.48
C THR A 167 -11.70 0.93 8.72
N ASP A 168 -10.72 0.03 8.67
CA ASP A 168 -10.88 -1.41 8.84
C ASP A 168 -10.78 -1.79 10.33
N ARG A 169 -11.90 -2.31 10.89
CA ARG A 169 -11.99 -2.76 12.29
C ARG A 169 -11.09 -3.97 12.56
N GLU A 170 -10.99 -4.89 11.61
CA GLU A 170 -10.19 -6.11 11.80
C GLU A 170 -8.70 -5.78 11.83
N LEU A 171 -8.25 -4.88 10.95
CA LEU A 171 -6.87 -4.40 10.99
C LEU A 171 -6.58 -3.64 12.30
N ALA A 172 -7.52 -2.85 12.79
CA ALA A 172 -7.36 -2.17 14.08
C ALA A 172 -7.19 -3.19 15.24
N ALA A 173 -7.96 -4.27 15.26
CA ALA A 173 -7.81 -5.35 16.23
C ALA A 173 -6.46 -6.07 16.09
N VAL A 174 -6.02 -6.31 14.86
CA VAL A 174 -4.69 -6.88 14.57
C VAL A 174 -3.59 -5.97 15.11
N LEU A 175 -3.67 -4.64 14.94
CA LEU A 175 -2.65 -3.71 15.45
C LEU A 175 -2.58 -3.71 16.99
N ILE A 176 -3.74 -3.74 17.68
CA ILE A 176 -3.76 -3.86 19.14
C ILE A 176 -3.06 -5.13 19.58
N ARG A 177 -3.39 -6.25 18.96
CA ARG A 177 -2.76 -7.53 19.29
C ARG A 177 -1.28 -7.55 18.95
N SER A 178 -0.90 -6.96 17.81
CA SER A 178 0.49 -6.81 17.40
C SER A 178 1.31 -5.98 18.39
N ALA A 179 0.74 -4.89 18.94
CA ALA A 179 1.39 -4.12 19.99
C ALA A 179 1.65 -5.00 21.22
N ALA A 180 0.66 -5.76 21.66
CA ALA A 180 0.82 -6.68 22.80
C ALA A 180 1.90 -7.76 22.55
N VAL A 181 2.04 -8.28 21.30
CA VAL A 181 3.12 -9.20 20.92
C VAL A 181 4.50 -8.54 20.99
N LEU A 182 4.56 -7.22 20.79
CA LEU A 182 5.79 -6.42 20.89
C LEU A 182 6.00 -5.84 22.30
N ASP A 183 5.24 -6.28 23.30
CA ASP A 183 5.25 -5.78 24.68
C ASP A 183 5.00 -4.28 24.78
N VAL A 184 4.07 -3.77 23.96
CA VAL A 184 3.69 -2.36 23.93
C VAL A 184 2.20 -2.24 24.25
N PRO A 185 1.82 -1.45 25.28
CA PRO A 185 0.43 -1.14 25.55
C PRO A 185 -0.13 -0.22 24.46
N ALA A 186 -1.24 -0.62 23.85
CA ALA A 186 -1.94 0.17 22.86
C ALA A 186 -3.44 0.24 23.17
N VAL A 187 -4.05 1.37 22.83
CA VAL A 187 -5.46 1.65 23.10
C VAL A 187 -6.21 1.81 21.78
N LEU A 188 -7.37 1.13 21.68
CA LEU A 188 -8.31 1.29 20.59
C LEU A 188 -9.43 2.24 21.00
N ARG A 189 -9.66 3.29 20.21
CA ARG A 189 -10.78 4.21 20.38
C ARG A 189 -11.63 4.25 19.12
N PRO A 190 -12.95 4.06 19.22
CA PRO A 190 -13.84 4.30 18.08
C PRO A 190 -13.91 5.81 17.81
N GLY A 191 -13.93 6.16 16.53
CA GLY A 191 -14.18 7.51 16.04
C GLY A 191 -15.29 7.50 15.00
N THR A 192 -15.67 8.67 14.51
CA THR A 192 -16.68 8.79 13.43
C THR A 192 -16.10 8.23 12.14
N GLY A 193 -16.61 7.04 11.73
CA GLY A 193 -16.17 6.36 10.49
C GLY A 193 -14.74 5.82 10.52
N CYS A 194 -14.10 5.76 11.68
CA CYS A 194 -12.74 5.23 11.80
C CYS A 194 -12.47 4.64 13.19
N PHE A 195 -11.36 3.92 13.29
CA PHE A 195 -10.78 3.41 14.53
C PHE A 195 -9.42 4.09 14.76
N LEU A 196 -9.19 4.59 15.95
CA LEU A 196 -7.91 5.15 16.34
C LEU A 196 -7.18 4.16 17.24
N VAL A 197 -6.07 3.62 16.75
CA VAL A 197 -5.12 2.84 17.56
C VAL A 197 -4.03 3.80 18.03
N SER A 198 -3.79 3.88 19.33
CA SER A 198 -2.83 4.82 19.90
C SER A 198 -1.87 4.13 20.87
N VAL A 199 -0.62 4.57 20.82
CA VAL A 199 0.47 4.18 21.71
C VAL A 199 1.00 5.43 22.40
N ALA A 200 1.34 5.33 23.68
CA ALA A 200 1.95 6.44 24.41
C ALA A 200 3.30 6.85 23.80
N ASP A 201 3.63 8.12 23.91
CA ASP A 201 4.94 8.63 23.50
C ASP A 201 6.05 8.10 24.44
N GLY A 202 7.30 8.14 23.98
CA GLY A 202 8.45 7.65 24.73
C GLY A 202 8.83 6.22 24.33
N PRO A 203 9.23 5.36 25.29
CA PRO A 203 9.83 4.06 25.00
C PRO A 203 8.92 3.11 24.21
N ASP A 204 7.63 3.18 24.43
CA ASP A 204 6.64 2.35 23.73
C ASP A 204 6.55 2.71 22.25
N ARG A 205 6.45 4.01 21.94
CA ARG A 205 6.52 4.51 20.56
C ARG A 205 7.82 4.11 19.88
N GLU A 206 8.96 4.29 20.56
CA GLU A 206 10.27 3.94 20.02
C GLU A 206 10.39 2.45 19.73
N ARG A 207 9.84 1.61 20.60
CA ARG A 207 9.81 0.16 20.40
C ARG A 207 9.02 -0.22 19.15
N ILE A 208 7.84 0.38 18.94
CA ILE A 208 7.05 0.20 17.72
C ILE A 208 7.84 0.65 16.50
N LEU A 209 8.39 1.86 16.51
CA LEU A 209 9.14 2.39 15.38
C LEU A 209 10.36 1.54 15.05
N ARG A 210 11.13 1.11 16.04
CA ARG A 210 12.30 0.24 15.86
C ARG A 210 11.89 -1.11 15.28
N SER A 211 10.85 -1.75 15.81
CA SER A 211 10.35 -3.02 15.30
C SER A 211 9.86 -2.91 13.86
N ALA A 212 9.16 -1.83 13.53
CA ALA A 212 8.67 -1.58 12.18
C ALA A 212 9.79 -1.25 11.17
N SER A 213 10.89 -0.64 11.63
CA SER A 213 12.06 -0.31 10.78
C SER A 213 12.93 -1.52 10.47
N THR A 214 12.90 -2.56 11.32
CA THR A 214 13.69 -3.78 11.11
C THR A 214 13.09 -4.58 9.95
N GLU A 215 13.71 -4.44 8.79
CA GLU A 215 13.38 -5.29 7.65
C GLU A 215 13.92 -6.70 7.87
N PRO A 216 13.13 -7.77 7.63
CA PRO A 216 13.70 -9.11 7.62
C PRO A 216 14.77 -9.17 6.54
N ALA A 217 16.00 -9.60 6.91
CA ALA A 217 17.11 -9.74 5.98
C ALA A 217 16.74 -10.74 4.88
N ARG A 218 16.26 -10.24 3.78
CA ARG A 218 16.14 -10.94 2.51
C ARG A 218 17.00 -10.15 1.53
N GLY A 219 17.75 -10.86 0.69
CA GLY A 219 18.65 -10.25 -0.27
C GLY A 219 18.00 -9.06 -0.98
N ALA A 220 18.74 -7.98 -1.11
CA ALA A 220 18.27 -6.79 -1.79
C ALA A 220 17.66 -7.17 -3.14
N VAL A 221 16.36 -6.87 -3.34
CA VAL A 221 15.77 -6.93 -4.67
C VAL A 221 16.56 -5.94 -5.51
N PRO A 222 17.19 -6.33 -6.63
CA PRO A 222 17.90 -5.40 -7.48
C PRO A 222 16.92 -4.32 -7.89
N GLU A 223 17.30 -3.07 -7.62
CA GLU A 223 16.53 -1.92 -8.08
C GLU A 223 16.40 -2.04 -9.60
N PRO A 224 15.17 -2.02 -10.17
CA PRO A 224 15.04 -2.04 -11.62
C PRO A 224 15.84 -0.86 -12.14
N ALA A 225 16.82 -1.13 -13.02
CA ALA A 225 17.64 -0.10 -13.64
C ALA A 225 16.68 1.02 -14.08
N ARG A 226 16.82 2.20 -13.50
CA ARG A 226 16.11 3.39 -13.95
C ARG A 226 16.42 3.46 -15.42
N GLY A 227 15.40 3.19 -16.29
CA GLY A 227 15.56 3.24 -17.71
C GLY A 227 16.22 4.55 -18.03
N ALA A 228 17.43 4.51 -18.60
CA ALA A 228 18.11 5.69 -19.10
C ALA A 228 17.08 6.40 -19.98
N VAL A 229 16.57 7.52 -19.49
CA VAL A 229 15.78 8.43 -20.34
C VAL A 229 16.70 8.72 -21.50
N PRO A 230 16.35 8.35 -22.75
CA PRO A 230 17.19 8.68 -23.88
C PRO A 230 17.33 10.20 -23.87
N GLU A 231 18.55 10.67 -23.67
CA GLU A 231 18.89 12.09 -23.73
C GLU A 231 18.33 12.61 -25.06
N PRO A 232 17.44 13.62 -25.07
CA PRO A 232 16.91 14.13 -26.32
C PRO A 232 18.10 14.59 -27.14
N ALA A 233 18.30 13.97 -28.31
CA ALA A 233 19.36 14.34 -29.27
C ALA A 233 19.31 15.86 -29.37
N ARG A 234 20.41 16.54 -28.96
CA ARG A 234 20.60 17.94 -29.16
C ARG A 234 20.52 18.19 -30.66
N GLY A 235 19.31 18.54 -31.11
CA GLY A 235 19.06 18.96 -32.48
C GLY A 235 20.01 20.10 -32.81
N ALA A 236 20.78 19.92 -33.87
CA ALA A 236 21.62 20.95 -34.45
C ALA A 236 20.77 22.20 -34.64
N VAL A 237 21.17 23.26 -33.97
CA VAL A 237 20.59 24.61 -34.15
C VAL A 237 20.85 25.02 -35.61
N PRO A 238 19.83 25.22 -36.44
CA PRO A 238 20.05 25.72 -37.78
C PRO A 238 20.60 27.14 -37.68
N GLU A 239 21.72 27.36 -38.35
CA GLU A 239 22.39 28.67 -38.48
C GLU A 239 21.40 29.68 -39.05
N PRO A 240 21.21 30.87 -38.45
CA PRO A 240 20.28 31.86 -38.94
C PRO A 240 20.78 32.43 -40.28
N ALA A 241 19.98 32.21 -41.32
CA ALA A 241 20.20 32.75 -42.66
C ALA A 241 20.42 34.29 -42.59
N ARG A 242 21.58 34.76 -43.13
CA ARG A 242 21.94 36.18 -43.27
C ARG A 242 20.85 36.86 -44.11
N ARG A 243 20.16 37.84 -43.51
CA ARG A 243 19.27 38.75 -44.24
C ARG A 243 20.09 39.69 -45.12
N PRO A 244 19.67 39.92 -46.38
CA PRO A 244 20.26 40.97 -47.21
C PRO A 244 19.87 42.36 -46.71
N PRO A 245 20.71 43.39 -46.98
CA PRO A 245 20.47 44.75 -46.51
C PRO A 245 19.28 45.38 -47.26
N THR A 246 18.25 45.79 -46.52
CA THR A 246 17.13 46.59 -47.06
C THR A 246 17.51 48.06 -47.14
N GLU A 247 17.40 48.60 -48.36
CA GLU A 247 17.53 49.96 -48.72
C GLU A 247 16.63 50.90 -47.91
N ARG A 248 17.19 52.10 -47.64
CA ARG A 248 16.50 53.22 -46.99
C ARG A 248 15.50 53.83 -47.94
N GLY A 249 14.21 53.67 -47.64
CA GLY A 249 13.13 54.42 -48.29
C GLY A 249 12.69 55.60 -47.41
N SER A 250 12.70 56.76 -47.99
CA SER A 250 12.37 58.08 -47.45
C SER A 250 10.97 58.16 -46.85
N THR A 251 10.88 58.85 -45.72
CA THR A 251 9.64 59.34 -45.10
C THR A 251 8.99 60.45 -45.93
N PRO A 252 7.65 60.55 -45.97
CA PRO A 252 6.94 61.80 -45.99
C PRO A 252 6.04 62.00 -44.77
N HIS A 253 6.06 63.22 -44.33
CA HIS A 253 5.41 63.92 -43.24
C HIS A 253 3.85 63.97 -43.45
N PRO A 254 2.96 63.79 -42.44
CA PRO A 254 1.57 64.13 -42.57
C PRO A 254 1.27 65.58 -42.09
N PRO A 255 0.26 66.24 -42.66
CA PRO A 255 -0.21 67.53 -42.20
C PRO A 255 -1.11 67.47 -40.99
N ARG A 256 -1.01 68.58 -40.22
CA ARG A 256 -1.96 68.83 -39.07
C ARG A 256 -3.29 69.30 -39.62
N TYR A 257 -4.35 68.84 -39.03
CA TYR A 257 -5.55 69.58 -38.64
C TYR A 257 -6.10 68.95 -37.32
#